data_c7c439e2213a4a7b0a4d1b0fa7d8042b
#
_entry.id   c7c439e2213a4a7b0a4d1b0fa7d8042b
#
_cell.length_a   1.000
_cell.length_b   1.000
_cell.length_c   1.000
_cell.angle_alpha   90.00
_cell.angle_beta   90.00
_cell.angle_gamma   90.00
#
_symmetry.space_group_name_H-M   'P 1'
#
loop_
_entity.id
_entity.type
_entity.pdbx_description
1 polymer ?
#
loop_
_entity_poly.entity_id
_entity_poly.type
_entity_poly.pdbx_seq_one_letter_code
_entity_poly.pdbx_strand_id
1 'polypeptide(L)'
;RSSAASDVYKRQILAGAYVEGGSTITQQLAKNQFFTQDKKISRKVAEMFMAFEIEKVYDKKTILELYLNSIYFGNGYNSVTEACRGYFGKEPIEMNFDECTMLAGIPNAPSAYNPLINPDLAWQRQQQVIRKMEKAGFLNK
;
A
#
# COMPACT_ATOMS: atom_id res chain seq x y z
N ARG A 1 -4.55 -18.21 6.64
CA ARG A 1 -3.78 -18.43 7.86
C ARG A 1 -2.99 -17.17 8.22
N SER A 2 -3.25 -16.62 9.35
CA SER A 2 -2.56 -15.43 9.78
C SER A 2 -1.79 -15.72 11.06
N SER A 3 -0.64 -15.08 11.21
CA SER A 3 0.16 -15.15 12.40
C SER A 3 0.37 -13.73 12.92
N ALA A 4 0.90 -13.60 14.14
CA ALA A 4 1.21 -12.29 14.69
C ALA A 4 2.18 -11.53 13.79
N ALA A 5 3.19 -12.21 13.25
CA ALA A 5 4.17 -11.57 12.37
C ALA A 5 3.53 -11.10 11.07
N SER A 6 2.64 -11.91 10.50
CA SER A 6 1.90 -11.53 9.29
C SER A 6 1.07 -10.27 9.53
N ASP A 7 0.39 -10.20 10.68
CA ASP A 7 -0.43 -9.04 10.98
C ASP A 7 0.41 -7.79 11.23
N VAL A 8 1.62 -7.95 11.79
CA VAL A 8 2.52 -6.81 12.02
C VAL A 8 2.93 -6.17 10.70
N TYR A 9 3.36 -6.96 9.71
CA TYR A 9 3.79 -6.36 8.44
C TYR A 9 2.61 -5.70 7.73
N LYS A 10 1.43 -6.30 7.80
CA LYS A 10 0.24 -5.70 7.18
C LYS A 10 -0.09 -4.36 7.81
N ARG A 11 -0.02 -4.25 9.14
CA ARG A 11 -0.29 -3.00 9.82
C ARG A 11 0.73 -1.92 9.47
N GLN A 12 1.99 -2.29 9.32
CA GLN A 12 3.03 -1.33 8.95
C GLN A 12 2.81 -0.75 7.56
N ILE A 13 2.49 -1.62 6.58
CA ILE A 13 2.20 -1.16 5.22
C ILE A 13 0.93 -0.31 5.21
N LEU A 14 -0.10 -0.75 5.93
CA LEU A 14 -1.36 -0.02 6.00
C LEU A 14 -1.17 1.37 6.59
N ALA A 15 -0.42 1.48 7.69
CA ALA A 15 -0.17 2.77 8.33
C ALA A 15 0.54 3.72 7.37
N GLY A 16 1.55 3.21 6.65
CA GLY A 16 2.26 4.02 5.66
C GLY A 16 1.35 4.47 4.53
N ALA A 17 0.57 3.55 3.99
CA ALA A 17 -0.34 3.86 2.89
C ALA A 17 -1.42 4.84 3.33
N TYR A 18 -1.95 4.68 4.54
CA TYR A 18 -3.00 5.55 5.06
C TYR A 18 -2.56 7.01 5.13
N VAL A 19 -1.33 7.26 5.61
CA VAL A 19 -0.85 8.64 5.76
C VAL A 19 -0.39 9.27 4.45
N GLU A 20 -0.24 8.48 3.40
CA GLU A 20 0.27 8.99 2.12
C GLU A 20 -0.81 9.41 1.14
N GLY A 21 -2.00 8.85 1.25
CA GLY A 21 -3.01 9.07 0.24
C GLY A 21 -4.05 10.09 0.64
N GLY A 22 -4.62 10.78 -0.34
CA GLY A 22 -5.84 11.54 -0.16
C GLY A 22 -7.08 10.68 -0.32
N SER A 23 -6.88 9.42 -0.73
CA SER A 23 -7.98 8.45 -0.88
C SER A 23 -7.83 7.36 0.16
N THR A 24 -8.97 6.80 0.58
CA THR A 24 -8.95 5.68 1.52
C THR A 24 -8.42 4.43 0.84
N ILE A 25 -8.04 3.44 1.65
CA ILE A 25 -7.61 2.14 1.14
C ILE A 25 -8.72 1.52 0.29
N THR A 26 -9.97 1.62 0.75
CA THR A 26 -11.11 1.06 0.02
C THR A 26 -11.30 1.73 -1.34
N GLN A 27 -11.12 3.06 -1.40
CA GLN A 27 -11.20 3.78 -2.67
C GLN A 27 -10.09 3.38 -3.63
N GLN A 28 -8.88 3.19 -3.12
CA GLN A 28 -7.77 2.72 -3.95
C GLN A 28 -8.00 1.31 -4.45
N LEU A 29 -8.54 0.44 -3.60
CA LEU A 29 -8.91 -0.90 -4.02
C LEU A 29 -9.94 -0.87 -5.14
N ALA A 30 -10.98 -0.05 -4.97
CA ALA A 30 -12.04 0.08 -5.99
C ALA A 30 -11.45 0.56 -7.32
N LYS A 31 -10.56 1.55 -7.26
CA LYS A 31 -9.90 2.06 -8.46
C LYS A 31 -9.11 0.96 -9.18
N ASN A 32 -8.34 0.20 -8.42
CA ASN A 32 -7.49 -0.83 -9.00
C ASN A 32 -8.27 -1.99 -9.59
N GLN A 33 -9.41 -2.32 -9.00
CA GLN A 33 -10.20 -3.48 -9.41
C GLN A 33 -11.21 -3.18 -10.52
N PHE A 34 -11.77 -1.96 -10.52
CA PHE A 34 -12.95 -1.70 -11.34
C PHE A 34 -12.82 -0.54 -12.32
N PHE A 35 -11.82 0.31 -12.15
CA PHE A 35 -11.72 1.54 -12.95
C PHE A 35 -10.35 1.67 -13.61
N THR A 36 -10.33 2.36 -14.75
CA THR A 36 -9.08 2.71 -15.42
C THR A 36 -8.42 3.89 -14.69
N GLN A 37 -7.20 4.23 -15.11
CA GLN A 37 -6.46 5.34 -14.51
C GLN A 37 -6.95 6.72 -14.98
N ASP A 38 -8.17 6.81 -15.43
CA ASP A 38 -8.80 8.05 -15.84
C ASP A 38 -9.08 8.92 -14.61
N LYS A 39 -8.74 10.20 -14.69
CA LYS A 39 -8.85 11.13 -13.56
C LYS A 39 -10.06 12.04 -13.65
N LYS A 40 -11.09 11.65 -14.35
CA LYS A 40 -12.30 12.44 -14.45
C LYS A 40 -13.03 12.47 -13.11
N ILE A 41 -13.77 13.57 -12.88
CA ILE A 41 -14.54 13.74 -11.63
C ILE A 41 -15.59 12.63 -11.51
N SER A 42 -16.24 12.27 -12.62
CA SER A 42 -17.23 11.19 -12.61
C SER A 42 -16.65 9.87 -12.12
N ARG A 43 -15.41 9.57 -12.52
CA ARG A 43 -14.73 8.37 -12.03
C ARG A 43 -14.50 8.44 -10.52
N LYS A 44 -14.11 9.62 -10.02
CA LYS A 44 -13.87 9.80 -8.58
C LYS A 44 -15.13 9.56 -7.78
N VAL A 45 -16.27 10.06 -8.25
CA VAL A 45 -17.55 9.83 -7.60
C VAL A 45 -17.89 8.33 -7.63
N ALA A 46 -17.66 7.66 -8.75
CA ALA A 46 -17.92 6.24 -8.89
C ALA A 46 -17.03 5.42 -7.94
N GLU A 47 -15.76 5.84 -7.77
CA GLU A 47 -14.88 5.19 -6.80
C GLU A 47 -15.43 5.28 -5.39
N MET A 48 -15.98 6.43 -5.01
CA MET A 48 -16.55 6.62 -3.69
C MET A 48 -17.76 5.72 -3.45
N PHE A 49 -18.66 5.63 -4.44
CA PHE A 49 -19.78 4.73 -4.35
C PHE A 49 -19.36 3.28 -4.22
N MET A 50 -18.40 2.87 -5.06
CA MET A 50 -17.91 1.50 -5.03
C MET A 50 -17.25 1.17 -3.70
N ALA A 51 -16.46 2.12 -3.16
CA ALA A 51 -15.83 1.94 -1.85
C ALA A 51 -16.88 1.73 -0.77
N PHE A 52 -17.97 2.50 -0.82
CA PHE A 52 -19.04 2.37 0.14
C PHE A 52 -19.69 0.97 0.06
N GLU A 53 -19.93 0.47 -1.16
CA GLU A 53 -20.50 -0.87 -1.35
C GLU A 53 -19.55 -1.96 -0.84
N ILE A 54 -18.24 -1.81 -1.10
CA ILE A 54 -17.25 -2.78 -0.64
C ILE A 54 -17.26 -2.84 0.89
N GLU A 55 -17.31 -1.69 1.55
CA GLU A 55 -17.29 -1.64 3.02
C GLU A 55 -18.55 -2.22 3.66
N LYS A 56 -19.64 -2.29 2.93
CA LYS A 56 -20.87 -2.94 3.42
C LYS A 56 -20.75 -4.46 3.42
N VAL A 57 -19.92 -5.01 2.54
CA VAL A 57 -19.85 -6.46 2.32
C VAL A 57 -18.63 -7.08 3.01
N TYR A 58 -17.51 -6.36 3.06
CA TYR A 58 -16.24 -6.90 3.56
C TYR A 58 -15.78 -6.17 4.80
N ASP A 59 -15.18 -6.91 5.75
CA ASP A 59 -14.60 -6.29 6.92
C ASP A 59 -13.23 -5.65 6.57
N LYS A 60 -12.69 -4.89 7.50
CA LYS A 60 -11.44 -4.15 7.26
C LYS A 60 -10.26 -5.07 6.97
N LYS A 61 -10.21 -6.22 7.63
CA LYS A 61 -9.11 -7.17 7.41
C LYS A 61 -9.15 -7.71 5.99
N THR A 62 -10.33 -8.07 5.51
CA THR A 62 -10.50 -8.59 4.16
C THR A 62 -10.17 -7.52 3.12
N ILE A 63 -10.62 -6.28 3.36
CA ILE A 63 -10.32 -5.16 2.46
C ILE A 63 -8.80 -4.94 2.38
N LEU A 64 -8.11 -4.98 3.51
CA LEU A 64 -6.66 -4.81 3.52
C LEU A 64 -5.97 -5.92 2.74
N GLU A 65 -6.40 -7.16 2.90
CA GLU A 65 -5.81 -8.27 2.16
C GLU A 65 -6.03 -8.13 0.66
N LEU A 66 -7.24 -7.75 0.25
CA LEU A 66 -7.53 -7.52 -1.16
C LEU A 66 -6.68 -6.38 -1.72
N TYR A 67 -6.52 -5.32 -0.95
CA TYR A 67 -5.70 -4.17 -1.35
C TYR A 67 -4.24 -4.60 -1.55
N LEU A 68 -3.65 -5.27 -0.57
CA LEU A 68 -2.26 -5.68 -0.65
C LEU A 68 -1.99 -6.71 -1.75
N ASN A 69 -3.02 -7.48 -2.12
CA ASN A 69 -2.88 -8.49 -3.16
C ASN A 69 -3.17 -7.96 -4.56
N SER A 70 -3.57 -6.70 -4.70
CA SER A 70 -3.95 -6.16 -6.00
C SER A 70 -3.28 -4.84 -6.36
N ILE A 71 -2.52 -4.25 -5.45
CA ILE A 71 -1.90 -2.97 -5.69
C ILE A 71 -0.58 -3.15 -6.44
N TYR A 72 -0.28 -2.20 -7.33
CA TYR A 72 0.93 -2.27 -8.12
C TYR A 72 2.11 -1.63 -7.40
N PHE A 73 3.20 -2.37 -7.30
CA PHE A 73 4.42 -1.92 -6.62
C PHE A 73 5.56 -1.60 -7.58
N GLY A 74 5.29 -1.48 -8.88
CA GLY A 74 6.33 -1.24 -9.87
C GLY A 74 7.04 -2.53 -10.28
N ASN A 75 7.87 -2.44 -11.28
CA ASN A 75 8.72 -3.52 -11.76
C ASN A 75 7.93 -4.79 -12.12
N GLY A 76 6.66 -4.64 -12.51
CA GLY A 76 5.80 -5.77 -12.84
C GLY A 76 5.20 -6.49 -11.63
N TYR A 77 5.40 -5.97 -10.42
CA TYR A 77 4.90 -6.62 -9.20
C TYR A 77 3.52 -6.10 -8.85
N ASN A 78 2.53 -6.97 -8.91
CA ASN A 78 1.11 -6.62 -8.78
C ASN A 78 0.50 -7.02 -7.43
N SER A 79 1.34 -7.33 -6.46
CA SER A 79 0.89 -7.67 -5.11
C SER A 79 2.03 -7.48 -4.13
N VAL A 80 1.69 -7.43 -2.84
CA VAL A 80 2.71 -7.32 -1.80
C VAL A 80 3.64 -8.54 -1.81
N THR A 81 3.10 -9.71 -2.11
CA THR A 81 3.91 -10.92 -2.16
C THR A 81 4.93 -10.88 -3.29
N GLU A 82 4.50 -10.47 -4.48
CA GLU A 82 5.41 -10.33 -5.62
C GLU A 82 6.47 -9.28 -5.35
N ALA A 83 6.07 -8.14 -4.80
CA ALA A 83 7.00 -7.06 -4.51
C ALA A 83 8.03 -7.47 -3.47
N CYS A 84 7.59 -8.13 -2.42
CA CYS A 84 8.47 -8.60 -1.36
C CYS A 84 9.50 -9.58 -1.88
N ARG A 85 9.08 -10.53 -2.68
CA ARG A 85 9.98 -11.50 -3.29
C ARG A 85 10.94 -10.85 -4.28
N GLY A 86 10.40 -9.93 -5.09
CA GLY A 86 11.19 -9.30 -6.14
C GLY A 86 12.18 -8.28 -5.63
N TYR A 87 11.76 -7.43 -4.70
CA TYR A 87 12.66 -6.39 -4.20
C TYR A 87 13.61 -6.89 -3.12
N PHE A 88 13.14 -7.79 -2.27
CA PHE A 88 13.92 -8.17 -1.08
C PHE A 88 14.31 -9.64 -1.02
N GLY A 89 13.76 -10.47 -1.91
CA GLY A 89 14.05 -11.90 -1.88
C GLY A 89 13.52 -12.60 -0.64
N LYS A 90 12.41 -12.10 -0.09
CA LYS A 90 11.83 -12.61 1.16
C LYS A 90 10.36 -12.89 0.99
N GLU A 91 9.82 -13.69 1.93
CA GLU A 91 8.38 -13.80 2.05
C GLU A 91 7.86 -12.62 2.88
N PRO A 92 6.59 -12.23 2.71
CA PRO A 92 6.06 -11.06 3.43
C PRO A 92 6.22 -11.13 4.95
N ILE A 93 6.06 -12.32 5.53
CA ILE A 93 6.19 -12.49 6.97
C ILE A 93 7.61 -12.23 7.47
N GLU A 94 8.59 -12.28 6.58
CA GLU A 94 9.99 -12.07 6.92
C GLU A 94 10.44 -10.62 6.84
N MET A 95 9.58 -9.73 6.35
CA MET A 95 9.95 -8.33 6.17
C MET A 95 10.12 -7.61 7.51
N ASN A 96 11.13 -6.75 7.56
CA ASN A 96 11.36 -5.90 8.72
C ASN A 96 10.68 -4.53 8.51
N PHE A 97 10.83 -3.64 9.50
CA PHE A 97 10.21 -2.32 9.45
C PHE A 97 10.69 -1.49 8.24
N ASP A 98 11.97 -1.53 7.96
CA ASP A 98 12.53 -0.77 6.83
C ASP A 98 11.92 -1.24 5.50
N GLU A 99 11.80 -2.54 5.34
CA GLU A 99 11.23 -3.11 4.10
C GLU A 99 9.75 -2.78 3.98
N CYS A 100 9.01 -2.89 5.07
CA CYS A 100 7.58 -2.56 5.06
C CYS A 100 7.34 -1.09 4.72
N THR A 101 8.12 -0.18 5.30
CA THR A 101 7.95 1.25 5.04
C THR A 101 8.43 1.64 3.64
N MET A 102 9.42 0.94 3.12
CA MET A 102 9.82 1.11 1.72
C MET A 102 8.67 0.77 0.79
N LEU A 103 8.06 -0.40 0.99
CA LEU A 103 6.93 -0.80 0.15
C LEU A 103 5.74 0.16 0.27
N ALA A 104 5.50 0.68 1.47
CA ALA A 104 4.36 1.58 1.70
C ALA A 104 4.44 2.85 0.84
N GLY A 105 5.64 3.29 0.50
CA GLY A 105 5.82 4.51 -0.29
C GLY A 105 5.74 4.32 -1.80
N ILE A 106 5.87 3.08 -2.28
CA ILE A 106 5.98 2.83 -3.72
C ILE A 106 4.68 3.08 -4.51
N PRO A 107 3.50 2.66 -4.03
CA PRO A 107 2.29 2.75 -4.86
C PRO A 107 1.89 4.16 -5.28
N ASN A 108 2.36 5.18 -4.59
CA ASN A 108 2.06 6.56 -4.94
C ASN A 108 2.60 6.93 -6.33
N ALA A 109 3.78 6.42 -6.68
CA ALA A 109 4.38 6.60 -8.00
C ALA A 109 5.33 5.43 -8.25
N PRO A 110 4.81 4.25 -8.63
CA PRO A 110 5.62 3.04 -8.69
C PRO A 110 6.84 3.12 -9.60
N SER A 111 6.75 3.85 -10.70
CA SER A 111 7.90 4.00 -11.60
C SER A 111 8.98 4.88 -11.00
N ALA A 112 8.59 5.93 -10.29
CA ALA A 112 9.54 6.88 -9.70
C ALA A 112 10.21 6.28 -8.45
N TYR A 113 9.48 5.52 -7.65
CA TYR A 113 9.96 5.03 -6.35
C TYR A 113 10.40 3.58 -6.41
N ASN A 114 10.74 3.08 -7.59
CA ASN A 114 11.26 1.72 -7.77
C ASN A 114 12.67 1.64 -7.16
N PRO A 115 12.87 0.88 -6.08
CA PRO A 115 14.19 0.85 -5.41
C PRO A 115 15.29 0.21 -6.23
N LEU A 116 14.95 -0.59 -7.25
CA LEU A 116 15.95 -1.19 -8.12
C LEU A 116 16.48 -0.20 -9.14
N ILE A 117 15.67 0.79 -9.51
CA ILE A 117 16.02 1.76 -10.55
C ILE A 117 16.43 3.11 -9.92
N ASN A 118 15.70 3.56 -8.92
CA ASN A 118 15.91 4.85 -8.28
C ASN A 118 16.06 4.68 -6.75
N PRO A 119 17.15 4.03 -6.29
CA PRO A 119 17.28 3.73 -4.86
C PRO A 119 17.28 4.97 -3.97
N ASP A 120 17.91 6.07 -4.40
CA ASP A 120 17.94 7.28 -3.60
C ASP A 120 16.55 7.90 -3.46
N LEU A 121 15.78 7.91 -4.54
CA LEU A 121 14.44 8.46 -4.53
C LEU A 121 13.50 7.59 -3.70
N ALA A 122 13.66 6.28 -3.81
CA ALA A 122 12.88 5.34 -3.01
C ALA A 122 13.19 5.52 -1.51
N TRP A 123 14.44 5.73 -1.15
CA TRP A 123 14.84 5.97 0.22
C TRP A 123 14.25 7.28 0.75
N GLN A 124 14.31 8.35 -0.04
CA GLN A 124 13.72 9.63 0.35
C GLN A 124 12.22 9.49 0.57
N ARG A 125 11.57 8.73 -0.28
CA ARG A 125 10.14 8.47 -0.14
C ARG A 125 9.85 7.69 1.14
N GLN A 126 10.63 6.68 1.44
CA GLN A 126 10.51 5.92 2.68
C GLN A 126 10.63 6.83 3.90
N GLN A 127 11.58 7.76 3.88
CA GLN A 127 11.75 8.69 4.99
C GLN A 127 10.53 9.58 5.17
N GLN A 128 9.90 10.01 4.08
CA GLN A 128 8.66 10.77 4.16
C GLN A 128 7.54 9.94 4.81
N VAL A 129 7.43 8.68 4.42
CA VAL A 129 6.42 7.77 5.00
C VAL A 129 6.64 7.64 6.51
N ILE A 130 7.88 7.41 6.92
CA ILE A 130 8.21 7.23 8.34
C ILE A 130 7.87 8.51 9.13
N ARG A 131 8.25 9.67 8.60
CA ARG A 131 7.95 10.94 9.26
C ARG A 131 6.45 11.16 9.43
N LYS A 132 5.67 10.81 8.41
CA LYS A 132 4.22 10.94 8.50
C LYS A 132 3.61 9.96 9.48
N MET A 133 4.17 8.75 9.56
CA MET A 133 3.73 7.76 10.54
C MET A 133 3.99 8.24 11.96
N GLU A 134 5.16 8.83 12.20
CA GLU A 134 5.49 9.41 13.50
C GLU A 134 4.53 10.52 13.86
N LYS A 135 4.28 11.42 12.92
CA LYS A 135 3.41 12.57 13.12
C LYS A 135 1.96 12.14 13.39
N ALA A 136 1.52 11.07 12.76
CA ALA A 136 0.17 10.54 12.93
C ALA A 136 0.02 9.66 14.16
N GLY A 137 1.11 9.39 14.89
CA GLY A 137 1.05 8.60 16.12
C GLY A 137 1.11 7.11 15.92
N PHE A 138 1.50 6.65 14.74
CA PHE A 138 1.62 5.20 14.48
C PHE A 138 2.91 4.59 15.03
N LEU A 139 3.88 5.41 15.36
CA LEU A 139 5.15 4.93 15.91
C LEU A 139 5.26 5.40 17.35
N ASN A 140 5.49 4.46 18.24
CA ASN A 140 5.70 4.77 19.65
C ASN A 140 7.17 5.08 19.88
N LYS A 141 7.41 6.09 20.67
CA LYS A 141 8.76 6.46 21.07
C LYS A 141 9.10 5.82 22.40
#